data_0a93aed96b7d4404f97a98d0f41961fb
#
_entry.id   0a93aed96b7d4404f97a98d0f41961fb
#
_cell.length_a   1.000
_cell.length_b   1.000
_cell.length_c   1.000
_cell.angle_alpha   90.00
_cell.angle_beta   90.00
_cell.angle_gamma   90.00
#
_symmetry.space_group_name_H-M   'P 1'
#
loop_
_entity.id
_entity.type
_entity.pdbx_description
1 polymer ?
#
loop_
_entity_poly.entity_id
_entity_poly.type
_entity_poly.pdbx_seq_one_letter_code
_entity_poly.pdbx_strand_id
1 'polypeptide(L)'
;VKNVVPFLKVDKDLADAVDGAQIMKPIPGLAALCERAVGLGVFGTKMRSVVQLANGAGVNAVVDQQFEVAKEIIAAGLVPIIEPEVDIHSPEKEAAEGLLRDRIAMQLDALSEDQPVMLKLTIPTVDDFYTPLIEHPRVLRVVALSGGYPRDEANERLSRQHGMIASFSRALTEGLSAGQSDDEFNSTLASTIDSIFAASIT
;
A
#
# COMPACT_ATOMS: atom_id res chain seq x y z
N VAL A 1 19.21 18.95 -0.77
CA VAL A 1 17.93 18.37 -0.38
C VAL A 1 17.57 17.31 -1.41
N LYS A 2 17.19 16.10 -0.96
CA LYS A 2 16.94 14.94 -1.84
C LYS A 2 15.50 14.89 -2.38
N ASN A 3 14.64 15.85 -2.04
CA ASN A 3 13.21 15.90 -2.42
C ASN A 3 12.45 14.58 -2.11
N VAL A 4 12.76 13.95 -0.99
CA VAL A 4 12.10 12.73 -0.52
C VAL A 4 11.02 13.11 0.48
N VAL A 5 9.79 12.63 0.25
CA VAL A 5 8.65 12.81 1.17
C VAL A 5 8.65 11.68 2.19
N PRO A 6 8.82 11.96 3.49
CA PRO A 6 8.91 10.92 4.52
C PRO A 6 7.54 10.40 4.93
N PHE A 7 7.43 9.08 5.05
CA PHE A 7 6.29 8.37 5.63
C PHE A 7 6.71 7.50 6.81
N LEU A 8 5.86 7.44 7.83
CA LEU A 8 6.09 6.64 9.04
C LEU A 8 5.27 5.35 9.01
N LYS A 9 5.90 4.18 9.17
CA LYS A 9 5.20 2.93 9.41
C LYS A 9 4.67 2.91 10.85
N VAL A 10 3.34 2.81 11.04
CA VAL A 10 2.70 2.87 12.36
C VAL A 10 2.21 1.52 12.87
N ASP A 11 1.87 0.58 11.98
CA ASP A 11 1.47 -0.76 12.36
C ASP A 11 2.60 -1.50 13.09
N LYS A 12 2.25 -2.27 14.12
CA LYS A 12 3.21 -3.00 14.95
C LYS A 12 3.36 -4.44 14.49
N ASP A 13 2.26 -5.09 14.18
CA ASP A 13 2.19 -6.50 13.77
C ASP A 13 0.76 -6.84 13.35
N LEU A 14 0.55 -8.07 12.86
CA LEU A 14 -0.77 -8.60 12.50
C LEU A 14 -1.33 -9.44 13.64
N ALA A 15 -2.64 -9.39 13.81
CA ALA A 15 -3.39 -10.31 14.66
C ALA A 15 -3.48 -11.70 14.00
N ASP A 16 -3.96 -12.69 14.75
CA ASP A 16 -4.23 -14.02 14.20
C ASP A 16 -5.27 -13.94 13.07
N ALA A 17 -5.17 -14.86 12.11
CA ALA A 17 -6.09 -14.90 10.99
C ALA A 17 -7.50 -15.30 11.45
N VAL A 18 -8.50 -14.50 11.07
CA VAL A 18 -9.92 -14.75 11.28
C VAL A 18 -10.65 -14.46 9.96
N ASP A 19 -11.56 -15.32 9.58
CA ASP A 19 -12.34 -15.18 8.34
C ASP A 19 -11.47 -14.94 7.08
N GLY A 20 -10.31 -15.60 7.02
CA GLY A 20 -9.39 -15.47 5.89
C GLY A 20 -8.68 -14.12 5.79
N ALA A 21 -8.59 -13.37 6.87
CA ALA A 21 -7.91 -12.08 6.91
C ALA A 21 -7.18 -11.85 8.25
N GLN A 22 -6.20 -10.96 8.23
CA GLN A 22 -5.45 -10.54 9.42
C GLN A 22 -5.51 -9.03 9.55
N ILE A 23 -6.19 -8.54 10.58
CA ILE A 23 -6.19 -7.14 10.97
C ILE A 23 -4.89 -6.76 11.69
N MET A 24 -4.65 -5.48 11.86
CA MET A 24 -3.53 -5.00 12.67
C MET A 24 -3.77 -5.26 14.16
N LYS A 25 -2.71 -5.57 14.90
CA LYS A 25 -2.74 -5.46 16.36
C LYS A 25 -2.98 -4.00 16.79
N PRO A 26 -3.55 -3.76 17.98
CA PRO A 26 -3.72 -2.41 18.50
C PRO A 26 -2.42 -1.59 18.43
N ILE A 27 -2.55 -0.31 18.13
CA ILE A 27 -1.44 0.65 18.02
C ILE A 27 -1.49 1.59 19.23
N PRO A 28 -0.96 1.21 20.40
CA PRO A 28 -1.03 2.07 21.58
C PRO A 28 -0.21 3.34 21.37
N GLY A 29 -0.79 4.47 21.76
CA GLY A 29 -0.14 5.77 21.66
C GLY A 29 -0.04 6.33 20.24
N LEU A 30 -0.92 5.92 19.34
CA LEU A 30 -0.91 6.39 17.94
C LEU A 30 -0.99 7.92 17.84
N ALA A 31 -1.87 8.57 18.59
CA ALA A 31 -2.01 10.03 18.60
C ALA A 31 -0.69 10.74 18.94
N ALA A 32 -0.03 10.34 20.02
CA ALA A 32 1.27 10.92 20.43
C ALA A 32 2.39 10.64 19.41
N LEU A 33 2.34 9.47 18.76
CA LEU A 33 3.27 9.12 17.69
C LEU A 33 3.06 10.02 16.46
N CYS A 34 1.82 10.27 16.07
CA CYS A 34 1.46 11.13 14.95
C CYS A 34 1.85 12.60 15.24
N GLU A 35 1.56 13.11 16.43
CA GLU A 35 1.96 14.46 16.86
C GLU A 35 3.48 14.65 16.75
N ARG A 36 4.25 13.69 17.26
CA ARG A 36 5.71 13.71 17.12
C ARG A 36 6.16 13.67 15.66
N ALA A 37 5.51 12.87 14.82
CA ALA A 37 5.81 12.76 13.39
C ALA A 37 5.60 14.08 12.66
N VAL A 38 4.50 14.78 12.94
CA VAL A 38 4.22 16.14 12.43
C VAL A 38 5.33 17.10 12.82
N GLY A 39 5.75 17.11 14.08
CA GLY A 39 6.85 17.96 14.57
C GLY A 39 8.20 17.68 13.90
N LEU A 40 8.37 16.51 13.28
CA LEU A 40 9.58 16.12 12.53
C LEU A 40 9.43 16.30 11.01
N GLY A 41 8.32 16.87 10.53
CA GLY A 41 8.09 17.11 9.10
C GLY A 41 7.72 15.83 8.30
N VAL A 42 7.20 14.80 8.97
CA VAL A 42 6.65 13.61 8.29
C VAL A 42 5.37 14.00 7.58
N PHE A 43 5.21 13.57 6.34
CA PHE A 43 4.02 13.88 5.52
C PHE A 43 2.85 12.94 5.83
N GLY A 44 3.13 11.69 6.06
CA GLY A 44 2.07 10.70 6.22
C GLY A 44 2.53 9.40 6.90
N THR A 45 1.63 8.47 6.97
CA THR A 45 1.86 7.17 7.62
C THR A 45 1.58 6.01 6.67
N LYS A 46 2.02 4.81 7.05
CA LYS A 46 1.69 3.57 6.37
C LYS A 46 1.33 2.49 7.39
N MET A 47 0.28 1.72 7.10
CA MET A 47 -0.19 0.61 7.94
C MET A 47 -0.64 -0.55 7.05
N ARG A 48 -0.39 -1.80 7.49
CA ARG A 48 -0.60 -3.00 6.70
C ARG A 48 -1.51 -4.00 7.41
N SER A 49 -2.46 -4.54 6.66
CA SER A 49 -3.24 -5.73 6.99
C SER A 49 -3.16 -6.73 5.83
N VAL A 50 -3.65 -7.96 6.01
CA VAL A 50 -3.57 -9.00 4.97
C VAL A 50 -4.94 -9.63 4.75
N VAL A 51 -5.32 -9.82 3.49
CA VAL A 51 -6.48 -10.57 3.03
C VAL A 51 -5.97 -11.84 2.33
N GLN A 52 -6.36 -13.01 2.84
CA GLN A 52 -5.93 -14.32 2.35
C GLN A 52 -7.01 -15.04 1.54
N LEU A 53 -8.30 -14.77 1.83
CA LEU A 53 -9.44 -15.41 1.18
C LEU A 53 -10.52 -14.37 0.81
N ALA A 54 -11.37 -14.70 -0.13
CA ALA A 54 -12.53 -13.88 -0.52
C ALA A 54 -13.69 -14.02 0.47
N ASN A 55 -13.44 -13.70 1.74
CA ASN A 55 -14.44 -13.70 2.79
C ASN A 55 -14.87 -12.27 3.12
N GLY A 56 -16.16 -11.95 2.90
CA GLY A 56 -16.67 -10.60 3.11
C GLY A 56 -16.54 -10.10 4.55
N ALA A 57 -16.65 -10.95 5.57
CA ALA A 57 -16.45 -10.55 6.97
C ALA A 57 -14.99 -10.17 7.23
N GLY A 58 -14.04 -10.99 6.77
CA GLY A 58 -12.62 -10.71 6.91
C GLY A 58 -12.17 -9.45 6.15
N VAL A 59 -12.60 -9.30 4.90
CA VAL A 59 -12.31 -8.10 4.09
C VAL A 59 -12.87 -6.85 4.75
N ASN A 60 -14.12 -6.87 5.21
CA ASN A 60 -14.74 -5.74 5.90
C ASN A 60 -13.97 -5.38 7.18
N ALA A 61 -13.60 -6.38 8.00
CA ALA A 61 -12.86 -6.13 9.23
C ALA A 61 -11.51 -5.45 8.98
N VAL A 62 -10.79 -5.86 7.94
CA VAL A 62 -9.52 -5.24 7.51
C VAL A 62 -9.72 -3.80 7.07
N VAL A 63 -10.65 -3.56 6.17
CA VAL A 63 -10.87 -2.22 5.61
C VAL A 63 -11.39 -1.27 6.68
N ASP A 64 -12.39 -1.69 7.47
CA ASP A 64 -13.00 -0.85 8.50
C ASP A 64 -11.96 -0.45 9.55
N GLN A 65 -11.14 -1.40 10.05
CA GLN A 65 -10.08 -1.08 11.00
C GLN A 65 -9.10 -0.06 10.41
N GLN A 66 -8.66 -0.24 9.18
CA GLN A 66 -7.70 0.68 8.58
C GLN A 66 -8.29 2.08 8.39
N PHE A 67 -9.55 2.20 8.00
CA PHE A 67 -10.21 3.51 7.90
C PHE A 67 -10.47 4.16 9.26
N GLU A 68 -10.76 3.39 10.31
CA GLU A 68 -10.83 3.93 11.69
C GLU A 68 -9.48 4.51 12.14
N VAL A 69 -8.40 3.77 11.94
CA VAL A 69 -7.04 4.25 12.25
C VAL A 69 -6.67 5.44 11.35
N ALA A 70 -7.06 5.43 10.08
CA ALA A 70 -6.83 6.53 9.16
C ALA A 70 -7.46 7.84 9.63
N LYS A 71 -8.67 7.83 10.18
CA LYS A 71 -9.35 9.02 10.72
C LYS A 71 -8.55 9.65 11.87
N GLU A 72 -7.97 8.84 12.76
CA GLU A 72 -7.11 9.32 13.84
C GLU A 72 -5.82 9.96 13.29
N ILE A 73 -5.21 9.36 12.26
CA ILE A 73 -4.03 9.88 11.58
C ILE A 73 -4.32 11.21 10.86
N ILE A 74 -5.44 11.30 10.16
CA ILE A 74 -5.89 12.52 9.48
C ILE A 74 -6.15 13.63 10.49
N ALA A 75 -6.80 13.34 11.62
CA ALA A 75 -7.04 14.29 12.68
C ALA A 75 -5.74 14.88 13.27
N ALA A 76 -4.64 14.17 13.20
CA ALA A 76 -3.32 14.67 13.57
C ALA A 76 -2.61 15.47 12.45
N GLY A 77 -3.22 15.62 11.28
CA GLY A 77 -2.68 16.37 10.13
C GLY A 77 -1.75 15.59 9.22
N LEU A 78 -1.79 14.26 9.25
CA LEU A 78 -0.99 13.38 8.40
C LEU A 78 -1.85 12.68 7.35
N VAL A 79 -1.25 12.31 6.22
CA VAL A 79 -1.91 11.53 5.17
C VAL A 79 -1.66 10.03 5.40
N PRO A 80 -2.71 9.20 5.65
CA PRO A 80 -2.54 7.77 5.80
C PRO A 80 -2.39 7.07 4.44
N ILE A 81 -1.46 6.12 4.35
CA ILE A 81 -1.44 5.07 3.32
C ILE A 81 -2.13 3.85 3.91
N ILE A 82 -3.29 3.51 3.36
CA ILE A 82 -4.11 2.36 3.70
C ILE A 82 -3.61 1.19 2.86
N GLU A 83 -3.08 0.13 3.51
CA GLU A 83 -2.43 -1.01 2.85
C GLU A 83 -3.11 -2.34 3.24
N PRO A 84 -4.31 -2.64 2.72
CA PRO A 84 -4.92 -3.96 2.83
C PRO A 84 -4.35 -4.87 1.72
N GLU A 85 -3.26 -5.55 2.02
CA GLU A 85 -2.57 -6.44 1.09
C GLU A 85 -3.41 -7.69 0.81
N VAL A 86 -3.74 -7.98 -0.44
CA VAL A 86 -4.27 -9.30 -0.85
C VAL A 86 -3.08 -10.22 -1.13
N ASP A 87 -3.07 -11.39 -0.50
CA ASP A 87 -2.02 -12.38 -0.69
C ASP A 87 -2.00 -12.85 -2.17
N ILE A 88 -0.85 -12.72 -2.83
CA ILE A 88 -0.68 -13.13 -4.23
C ILE A 88 -0.87 -14.64 -4.43
N HIS A 89 -0.74 -15.44 -3.38
CA HIS A 89 -0.93 -16.88 -3.39
C HIS A 89 -2.35 -17.30 -3.01
N SER A 90 -3.25 -16.35 -2.75
CA SER A 90 -4.65 -16.66 -2.48
C SER A 90 -5.27 -17.38 -3.67
N PRO A 91 -5.92 -18.53 -3.46
CA PRO A 91 -6.66 -19.22 -4.54
C PRO A 91 -7.89 -18.44 -5.01
N GLU A 92 -8.31 -17.41 -4.26
CA GLU A 92 -9.47 -16.56 -4.51
C GLU A 92 -9.08 -15.10 -4.72
N LYS A 93 -7.84 -14.83 -5.17
CA LYS A 93 -7.25 -13.48 -5.24
C LYS A 93 -8.16 -12.49 -5.97
N GLU A 94 -8.62 -12.80 -7.16
CA GLU A 94 -9.48 -11.92 -7.97
C GLU A 94 -10.80 -11.60 -7.27
N ALA A 95 -11.45 -12.60 -6.66
CA ALA A 95 -12.67 -12.39 -5.89
C ALA A 95 -12.43 -11.54 -4.63
N ALA A 96 -11.31 -11.77 -3.93
CA ALA A 96 -10.92 -10.97 -2.78
C ALA A 96 -10.64 -9.51 -3.17
N GLU A 97 -10.01 -9.26 -4.31
CA GLU A 97 -9.78 -7.92 -4.87
C GLU A 97 -11.10 -7.20 -5.16
N GLY A 98 -12.10 -7.93 -5.67
CA GLY A 98 -13.45 -7.38 -5.90
C GLY A 98 -14.12 -6.91 -4.63
N LEU A 99 -14.17 -7.76 -3.61
CA LEU A 99 -14.73 -7.41 -2.30
C LEU A 99 -13.97 -6.23 -1.66
N LEU A 100 -12.65 -6.25 -1.77
CA LEU A 100 -11.77 -5.20 -1.23
C LEU A 100 -12.04 -3.85 -1.90
N ARG A 101 -12.06 -3.80 -3.23
CA ARG A 101 -12.33 -2.59 -4.01
C ARG A 101 -13.66 -1.97 -3.60
N ASP A 102 -14.70 -2.77 -3.57
CA ASP A 102 -16.06 -2.30 -3.28
C ASP A 102 -16.16 -1.78 -1.83
N ARG A 103 -15.52 -2.46 -0.86
CA ARG A 103 -15.51 -1.99 0.53
C ARG A 103 -14.69 -0.72 0.71
N ILE A 104 -13.54 -0.59 0.04
CA ILE A 104 -12.73 0.64 0.05
C ILE A 104 -13.53 1.80 -0.54
N ALA A 105 -14.20 1.63 -1.67
CA ALA A 105 -15.01 2.67 -2.30
C ALA A 105 -16.09 3.21 -1.33
N MET A 106 -16.81 2.31 -0.64
CA MET A 106 -17.81 2.71 0.38
C MET A 106 -17.19 3.53 1.51
N GLN A 107 -16.01 3.19 1.98
CA GLN A 107 -15.33 3.94 3.03
C GLN A 107 -14.80 5.29 2.54
N LEU A 108 -14.32 5.37 1.29
CA LEU A 108 -13.89 6.62 0.66
C LEU A 108 -15.06 7.59 0.49
N ASP A 109 -16.24 7.11 0.08
CA ASP A 109 -17.46 7.90 -0.05
C ASP A 109 -17.92 8.51 1.30
N ALA A 110 -17.57 7.86 2.41
CA ALA A 110 -17.88 8.33 3.76
C ALA A 110 -16.88 9.37 4.30
N LEU A 111 -15.77 9.62 3.61
CA LEU A 111 -14.79 10.65 4.00
C LEU A 111 -15.25 12.04 3.55
N SER A 112 -14.97 13.05 4.38
CA SER A 112 -15.20 14.47 4.02
C SER A 112 -14.13 14.98 3.04
N GLU A 113 -14.35 16.17 2.48
CA GLU A 113 -13.49 16.75 1.44
C GLU A 113 -12.05 17.02 1.89
N ASP A 114 -11.86 17.26 3.16
CA ASP A 114 -10.58 17.56 3.80
C ASP A 114 -9.87 16.31 4.34
N GLN A 115 -10.34 15.11 3.99
CA GLN A 115 -9.81 13.82 4.47
C GLN A 115 -9.15 12.98 3.34
N PRO A 116 -8.06 13.47 2.73
CA PRO A 116 -7.40 12.72 1.69
C PRO A 116 -6.63 11.52 2.25
N VAL A 117 -6.61 10.43 1.47
CA VAL A 117 -5.84 9.22 1.78
C VAL A 117 -4.99 8.81 0.59
N MET A 118 -4.03 7.93 0.82
CA MET A 118 -3.37 7.15 -0.22
C MET A 118 -3.71 5.67 -0.03
N LEU A 119 -3.73 4.94 -1.11
CA LEU A 119 -3.94 3.49 -1.09
C LEU A 119 -2.67 2.78 -1.53
N LYS A 120 -2.33 1.69 -0.85
CA LYS A 120 -1.28 0.77 -1.28
C LYS A 120 -1.87 -0.62 -1.42
N LEU A 121 -2.00 -1.07 -2.66
CA LEU A 121 -2.74 -2.28 -3.01
C LEU A 121 -1.81 -3.31 -3.68
N THR A 122 -2.14 -4.59 -3.54
CA THR A 122 -1.53 -5.64 -4.34
C THR A 122 -1.82 -5.36 -5.82
N ILE A 123 -0.83 -5.58 -6.71
CA ILE A 123 -1.07 -5.49 -8.15
C ILE A 123 -2.23 -6.43 -8.50
N PRO A 124 -3.32 -5.92 -9.11
CA PRO A 124 -4.52 -6.70 -9.30
C PRO A 124 -4.36 -7.77 -10.39
N THR A 125 -5.29 -8.73 -10.37
CA THR A 125 -5.36 -9.81 -11.36
C THR A 125 -5.84 -9.30 -12.72
N VAL A 126 -6.79 -8.37 -12.70
CA VAL A 126 -7.41 -7.76 -13.89
C VAL A 126 -6.76 -6.41 -14.19
N ASP A 127 -6.51 -6.15 -15.46
CA ASP A 127 -5.92 -4.88 -15.90
C ASP A 127 -6.86 -3.71 -15.58
N ASP A 128 -6.30 -2.58 -15.15
CA ASP A 128 -7.01 -1.34 -14.79
C ASP A 128 -8.11 -1.49 -13.72
N PHE A 129 -8.01 -2.54 -12.91
CA PHE A 129 -9.06 -2.92 -11.96
C PHE A 129 -9.39 -1.86 -10.92
N TYR A 130 -8.39 -1.08 -10.50
CA TYR A 130 -8.54 -0.06 -9.46
C TYR A 130 -8.74 1.36 -10.01
N THR A 131 -9.02 1.53 -11.31
CA THR A 131 -9.33 2.84 -11.91
C THR A 131 -10.38 3.64 -11.12
N PRO A 132 -11.51 3.03 -10.65
CA PRO A 132 -12.49 3.78 -9.86
C PRO A 132 -11.92 4.34 -8.54
N LEU A 133 -10.92 3.66 -7.94
CA LEU A 133 -10.25 4.15 -6.73
C LEU A 133 -9.19 5.21 -7.06
N ILE A 134 -8.52 5.08 -8.20
CA ILE A 134 -7.52 6.06 -8.68
C ILE A 134 -8.18 7.41 -8.96
N GLU A 135 -9.36 7.38 -9.56
CA GLU A 135 -10.13 8.57 -9.92
C GLU A 135 -10.94 9.15 -8.75
N HIS A 136 -10.98 8.48 -7.61
CA HIS A 136 -11.78 8.93 -6.48
C HIS A 136 -11.23 10.21 -5.86
N PRO A 137 -12.07 11.26 -5.61
CA PRO A 137 -11.60 12.59 -5.17
C PRO A 137 -10.93 12.61 -3.80
N ARG A 138 -11.09 11.56 -2.98
CA ARG A 138 -10.41 11.43 -1.68
C ARG A 138 -9.07 10.70 -1.79
N VAL A 139 -8.70 10.18 -2.95
CA VAL A 139 -7.46 9.42 -3.16
C VAL A 139 -6.40 10.29 -3.83
N LEU A 140 -5.35 10.60 -3.09
CA LEU A 140 -4.21 11.34 -3.62
C LEU A 140 -3.37 10.50 -4.59
N ARG A 141 -3.21 9.20 -4.28
CA ARG A 141 -2.43 8.27 -5.09
C ARG A 141 -2.76 6.83 -4.72
N VAL A 142 -2.81 5.97 -5.74
CA VAL A 142 -2.78 4.51 -5.55
C VAL A 142 -1.38 4.02 -5.90
N VAL A 143 -0.75 3.30 -4.97
CA VAL A 143 0.56 2.69 -5.18
C VAL A 143 0.47 1.17 -5.11
N ALA A 144 1.26 0.49 -5.92
CA ALA A 144 1.27 -0.96 -6.02
C ALA A 144 2.34 -1.57 -5.12
N LEU A 145 2.01 -2.60 -4.34
CA LEU A 145 2.99 -3.49 -3.73
C LEU A 145 3.23 -4.72 -4.62
N SER A 146 4.45 -5.25 -4.64
CA SER A 146 4.78 -6.44 -5.44
C SER A 146 4.26 -7.75 -4.84
N GLY A 147 3.92 -7.77 -3.55
CA GLY A 147 3.34 -8.93 -2.84
C GLY A 147 4.24 -10.17 -2.74
N GLY A 148 5.35 -10.20 -3.46
CA GLY A 148 6.26 -11.33 -3.58
C GLY A 148 6.50 -11.77 -5.02
N TYR A 149 5.83 -11.16 -5.99
CA TYR A 149 6.19 -11.35 -7.40
C TYR A 149 7.65 -10.96 -7.63
N PRO A 150 8.41 -11.73 -8.45
CA PRO A 150 9.70 -11.29 -8.97
C PRO A 150 9.59 -9.94 -9.67
N ARG A 151 10.68 -9.17 -9.70
CA ARG A 151 10.66 -7.80 -10.26
C ARG A 151 10.10 -7.72 -11.67
N ASP A 152 10.54 -8.59 -12.57
CA ASP A 152 10.12 -8.55 -13.96
C ASP A 152 8.61 -8.83 -14.10
N GLU A 153 8.09 -9.81 -13.36
CA GLU A 153 6.66 -10.08 -13.31
C GLU A 153 5.88 -8.94 -12.68
N ALA A 154 6.38 -8.35 -11.58
CA ALA A 154 5.75 -7.21 -10.94
C ALA A 154 5.68 -6.00 -11.88
N ASN A 155 6.76 -5.71 -12.62
CA ASN A 155 6.82 -4.64 -13.61
C ASN A 155 5.85 -4.89 -14.77
N GLU A 156 5.82 -6.11 -15.33
CA GLU A 156 4.89 -6.48 -16.40
C GLU A 156 3.43 -6.29 -15.98
N ARG A 157 3.08 -6.77 -14.78
CA ARG A 157 1.73 -6.61 -14.23
C ARG A 157 1.38 -5.15 -13.97
N LEU A 158 2.32 -4.38 -13.39
CA LEU A 158 2.11 -2.97 -13.07
C LEU A 158 1.93 -2.12 -14.35
N SER A 159 2.67 -2.42 -15.41
CA SER A 159 2.57 -1.66 -16.67
C SER A 159 1.19 -1.72 -17.34
N ARG A 160 0.33 -2.64 -16.91
CA ARG A 160 -1.08 -2.76 -17.34
C ARG A 160 -2.07 -2.10 -16.37
N GLN A 161 -1.56 -1.33 -15.38
CA GLN A 161 -2.38 -0.67 -14.35
C GLN A 161 -2.21 0.85 -14.47
N HIS A 162 -2.90 1.49 -15.40
CA HIS A 162 -2.76 2.92 -15.66
C HIS A 162 -3.10 3.75 -14.41
N GLY A 163 -2.21 4.70 -14.09
CA GLY A 163 -2.35 5.57 -12.93
C GLY A 163 -1.88 4.99 -11.59
N MET A 164 -1.49 3.71 -11.54
CA MET A 164 -0.77 3.15 -10.38
C MET A 164 0.73 3.36 -10.53
N ILE A 165 1.43 3.62 -9.43
CA ILE A 165 2.89 3.68 -9.40
C ILE A 165 3.47 2.63 -8.44
N ALA A 166 4.70 2.20 -8.66
CA ALA A 166 5.34 1.21 -7.81
C ALA A 166 5.63 1.73 -6.39
N SER A 167 5.38 0.88 -5.40
CA SER A 167 5.89 1.00 -4.03
C SER A 167 6.51 -0.34 -3.63
N PHE A 168 7.54 -0.73 -4.36
CA PHE A 168 8.21 -2.01 -4.23
C PHE A 168 9.32 -1.95 -3.17
N SER A 169 9.45 -3.01 -2.39
CA SER A 169 10.56 -3.21 -1.46
C SER A 169 11.44 -4.38 -1.93
N ARG A 170 10.93 -5.61 -1.87
CA ARG A 170 11.68 -6.80 -2.27
C ARG A 170 12.07 -6.77 -3.76
N ALA A 171 11.15 -6.40 -4.64
CA ALA A 171 11.43 -6.29 -6.07
C ALA A 171 12.46 -5.16 -6.38
N LEU A 172 12.52 -4.09 -5.58
CA LEU A 172 13.55 -3.04 -5.71
C LEU A 172 14.94 -3.56 -5.32
N THR A 173 15.03 -4.37 -4.27
CA THR A 173 16.32 -4.86 -3.74
C THR A 173 16.76 -6.19 -4.34
N GLU A 174 15.97 -6.78 -5.23
CA GLU A 174 16.31 -8.02 -5.91
C GLU A 174 17.60 -7.86 -6.73
N GLY A 175 18.53 -8.80 -6.53
CA GLY A 175 19.85 -8.78 -7.18
C GLY A 175 20.91 -7.92 -6.47
N LEU A 176 20.54 -7.18 -5.39
CA LEU A 176 21.53 -6.48 -4.56
C LEU A 176 22.13 -7.42 -3.53
N SER A 177 23.45 -7.28 -3.30
CA SER A 177 24.21 -8.07 -2.33
C SER A 177 25.27 -7.21 -1.65
N ALA A 178 25.51 -7.46 -0.37
CA ALA A 178 26.58 -6.80 0.40
C ALA A 178 28.00 -7.13 -0.09
N GLY A 179 28.15 -8.15 -0.92
CA GLY A 179 29.44 -8.53 -1.53
C GLY A 179 29.75 -7.84 -2.86
N GLN A 180 28.83 -7.02 -3.38
CA GLN A 180 29.08 -6.23 -4.60
C GLN A 180 30.03 -5.07 -4.31
N SER A 181 30.82 -4.68 -5.32
CA SER A 181 31.50 -3.38 -5.30
C SER A 181 30.48 -2.21 -5.36
N ASP A 182 30.90 -1.01 -4.98
CA ASP A 182 30.04 0.17 -5.06
C ASP A 182 29.53 0.45 -6.48
N ASP A 183 30.36 0.22 -7.50
CA ASP A 183 29.99 0.41 -8.89
C ASP A 183 28.96 -0.63 -9.36
N GLU A 184 29.14 -1.89 -9.00
CA GLU A 184 28.18 -2.97 -9.30
C GLU A 184 26.85 -2.74 -8.59
N PHE A 185 26.90 -2.37 -7.30
CA PHE A 185 25.70 -2.06 -6.51
C PHE A 185 24.92 -0.90 -7.13
N ASN A 186 25.60 0.23 -7.41
CA ASN A 186 24.99 1.41 -7.99
C ASN A 186 24.42 1.13 -9.39
N SER A 187 25.14 0.38 -10.23
CA SER A 187 24.67 0.01 -11.56
C SER A 187 23.42 -0.88 -11.50
N THR A 188 23.43 -1.88 -10.63
CA THR A 188 22.28 -2.78 -10.42
C THR A 188 21.08 -2.00 -9.89
N LEU A 189 21.27 -1.14 -8.89
CA LEU A 189 20.19 -0.32 -8.31
C LEU A 189 19.61 0.65 -9.35
N ALA A 190 20.46 1.33 -10.11
CA ALA A 190 20.02 2.27 -11.16
C ALA A 190 19.17 1.56 -12.23
N SER A 191 19.66 0.43 -12.77
CA SER A 191 18.90 -0.36 -13.74
C SER A 191 17.56 -0.86 -13.19
N THR A 192 17.54 -1.25 -11.91
CA THR A 192 16.31 -1.67 -11.24
C THR A 192 15.31 -0.50 -11.12
N ILE A 193 15.79 0.67 -10.70
CA ILE A 193 14.95 1.89 -10.60
C ILE A 193 14.38 2.24 -11.96
N ASP A 194 15.20 2.26 -13.02
CA ASP A 194 14.77 2.60 -14.37
C ASP A 194 13.67 1.66 -14.87
N SER A 195 13.81 0.34 -14.64
CA SER A 195 12.81 -0.64 -15.05
C SER A 195 11.49 -0.49 -14.30
N ILE A 196 11.53 -0.24 -12.99
CA ILE A 196 10.35 -0.02 -12.15
C ILE A 196 9.68 1.33 -12.50
N PHE A 197 10.48 2.36 -12.77
CA PHE A 197 9.96 3.65 -13.20
C PHE A 197 9.23 3.54 -14.54
N ALA A 198 9.81 2.84 -15.52
CA ALA A 198 9.16 2.62 -16.81
C ALA A 198 7.79 1.91 -16.66
N ALA A 199 7.66 0.97 -15.72
CA ALA A 199 6.40 0.30 -15.41
C ALA A 199 5.38 1.17 -14.65
N SER A 200 5.80 2.33 -14.14
CA SER A 200 4.98 3.23 -13.31
C SER A 200 4.47 4.49 -14.04
N ILE A 201 4.88 4.69 -15.29
CA ILE A 201 4.53 5.87 -16.10
C ILE A 201 3.52 5.55 -17.22
N THR A 202 2.66 4.59 -16.99
CA THR A 202 1.65 4.09 -17.94
C THR A 202 0.32 4.82 -17.80
#